data_f5720a24001c0a94a3d29f04f189a8e3
#
_entry.id   f5720a24001c0a94a3d29f04f189a8e3
#
_cell.length_a   1.000
_cell.length_b   1.000
_cell.length_c   1.000
_cell.angle_alpha   90.00
_cell.angle_beta   90.00
_cell.angle_gamma   90.00
#
_symmetry.space_group_name_H-M   'P 1'
#
loop_
_entity.id
_entity.type
_entity.pdbx_description
1 polymer ?
#
loop_
_entity_poly.entity_id
_entity_poly.type
_entity_poly.pdbx_seq_one_letter_code
_entity_poly.pdbx_strand_id
1 'polypeptide(L)'
;MKKLYVKLGFTFIGVIVFIALVYIGIGYFIYSTLAKADPGCSADCINTPGSYRDNSKESDFPFDKYTVDYWESHQYAVGDEGINIEAWWIPISKNGAGEAPVIILAHGLRSSKYDSDILLVAAILHKAGFNTLLFDQRDHGMSSIEDGRISIGTKEYRDVIASVDWLVNIQSINSERIGIYGLSMGAGTAAIAFGVD
;
A
#
# COMPACT_ATOMS: atom_id res chain seq x y z
N MET A 1 -23.78 24.04 54.33
CA MET A 1 -22.47 24.09 53.61
C MET A 1 -22.04 22.71 53.06
N LYS A 2 -21.90 21.62 53.81
CA LYS A 2 -21.48 20.30 53.32
C LYS A 2 -22.26 19.80 52.09
N LYS A 3 -23.58 19.92 52.04
CA LYS A 3 -24.41 19.49 50.90
C LYS A 3 -24.11 20.28 49.61
N LEU A 4 -23.70 21.56 49.71
CA LEU A 4 -23.36 22.39 48.57
C LEU A 4 -22.01 21.95 47.96
N TYR A 5 -20.99 21.70 48.79
CA TYR A 5 -19.70 21.21 48.33
C TYR A 5 -19.80 19.84 47.68
N VAL A 6 -20.64 18.94 48.20
CA VAL A 6 -20.89 17.63 47.58
C VAL A 6 -21.54 17.80 46.20
N LYS A 7 -22.54 18.65 46.05
CA LYS A 7 -23.16 18.90 44.74
C LYS A 7 -22.17 19.52 43.76
N LEU A 8 -21.38 20.53 44.19
CA LEU A 8 -20.33 21.11 43.37
C LEU A 8 -19.29 20.07 42.92
N GLY A 9 -18.89 19.17 43.84
CA GLY A 9 -17.98 18.07 43.51
C GLY A 9 -18.54 17.13 42.43
N PHE A 10 -19.80 16.71 42.55
CA PHE A 10 -20.44 15.87 41.52
C PHE A 10 -20.58 16.59 40.16
N THR A 11 -20.92 17.89 40.17
CA THR A 11 -21.00 18.69 38.95
C THR A 11 -19.63 18.80 38.28
N PHE A 12 -18.56 19.04 39.04
CA PHE A 12 -17.20 19.12 38.52
C PHE A 12 -16.73 17.79 37.92
N ILE A 13 -16.99 16.68 38.62
CA ILE A 13 -16.71 15.33 38.07
C ILE A 13 -17.49 15.08 36.77
N GLY A 14 -18.79 15.46 36.75
CA GLY A 14 -19.63 15.33 35.56
C GLY A 14 -19.09 16.12 34.36
N VAL A 15 -18.58 17.31 34.58
CA VAL A 15 -17.95 18.14 33.53
C VAL A 15 -16.66 17.49 33.01
N ILE A 16 -15.82 16.97 33.92
CA ILE A 16 -14.59 16.26 33.50
C ILE A 16 -14.92 15.02 32.65
N VAL A 17 -15.87 14.22 33.10
CA VAL A 17 -16.31 13.02 32.36
C VAL A 17 -16.87 13.42 30.99
N PHE A 18 -17.68 14.45 30.92
CA PHE A 18 -18.23 14.95 29.66
C PHE A 18 -17.13 15.40 28.70
N ILE A 19 -16.16 16.19 29.19
CA ILE A 19 -15.00 16.60 28.38
C ILE A 19 -14.21 15.38 27.86
N ALA A 20 -13.93 14.40 28.73
CA ALA A 20 -13.23 13.18 28.35
C ALA A 20 -14.00 12.40 27.26
N LEU A 21 -15.32 12.27 27.38
CA LEU A 21 -16.13 11.61 26.35
C LEU A 21 -16.12 12.35 25.02
N VAL A 22 -16.14 13.70 25.05
CA VAL A 22 -16.02 14.51 23.84
C VAL A 22 -14.66 14.28 23.17
N TYR A 23 -13.56 14.29 23.94
CA TYR A 23 -12.23 14.01 23.39
C TYR A 23 -12.11 12.60 22.78
N ILE A 24 -12.64 11.59 23.47
CA ILE A 24 -12.69 10.22 22.95
C ILE A 24 -13.52 10.16 21.66
N GLY A 25 -14.68 10.81 21.63
CA GLY A 25 -15.53 10.85 20.44
C GLY A 25 -14.85 11.52 19.23
N ILE A 26 -14.20 12.66 19.46
CA ILE A 26 -13.43 13.35 18.41
C ILE A 26 -12.26 12.50 17.95
N GLY A 27 -11.50 11.92 18.89
CA GLY A 27 -10.36 11.06 18.57
C GLY A 27 -10.79 9.83 17.75
N TYR A 28 -11.89 9.18 18.13
CA TYR A 28 -12.45 8.07 17.38
C TYR A 28 -12.90 8.48 15.97
N PHE A 29 -13.58 9.63 15.85
CA PHE A 29 -14.01 10.15 14.55
C PHE A 29 -12.82 10.43 13.62
N ILE A 30 -11.79 11.11 14.14
CA ILE A 30 -10.57 11.37 13.36
C ILE A 30 -9.90 10.07 12.95
N TYR A 31 -9.70 9.15 13.90
CA TYR A 31 -9.12 7.85 13.62
C TYR A 31 -9.90 7.07 12.56
N SER A 32 -11.22 6.95 12.72
CA SER A 32 -12.06 6.20 11.79
C SER A 32 -12.07 6.78 10.37
N THR A 33 -11.84 8.09 10.24
CA THR A 33 -11.76 8.78 8.96
C THR A 33 -10.38 8.61 8.31
N LEU A 34 -9.31 8.80 9.09
CA LEU A 34 -7.94 8.76 8.58
C LEU A 34 -7.47 7.33 8.32
N ALA A 35 -7.84 6.38 9.18
CA ALA A 35 -7.44 4.99 9.06
C ALA A 35 -8.27 4.19 8.05
N LYS A 36 -9.25 4.81 7.40
CA LYS A 36 -10.04 4.11 6.37
C LYS A 36 -9.17 3.84 5.14
N ALA A 37 -9.05 2.57 4.79
CA ALA A 37 -8.47 2.14 3.53
C ALA A 37 -9.44 2.42 2.36
N ASP A 38 -8.96 2.27 1.14
CA ASP A 38 -9.76 2.34 -0.08
C ASP A 38 -9.69 0.99 -0.82
N PRO A 39 -10.38 -0.04 -0.31
CA PRO A 39 -10.42 -1.33 -0.96
C PRO A 39 -11.31 -1.28 -2.20
N GLY A 40 -10.96 -2.13 -3.15
CA GLY A 40 -11.64 -2.19 -4.43
C GLY A 40 -11.12 -1.13 -5.39
N CYS A 41 -11.35 -1.40 -6.64
CA CYS A 41 -10.97 -0.51 -7.70
C CYS A 41 -12.06 0.51 -7.96
N SER A 42 -11.74 1.78 -7.79
CA SER A 42 -12.53 2.88 -8.30
C SER A 42 -12.35 3.06 -9.81
N ALA A 43 -12.83 4.16 -10.37
CA ALA A 43 -12.74 4.46 -11.81
C ALA A 43 -11.30 4.46 -12.38
N ASP A 44 -10.27 4.52 -11.53
CA ASP A 44 -8.87 4.57 -11.92
C ASP A 44 -8.24 3.20 -12.23
N CYS A 45 -8.96 2.10 -11.97
CA CYS A 45 -8.50 0.74 -12.27
C CYS A 45 -8.54 0.37 -13.76
N ILE A 46 -8.66 1.34 -14.62
CA ILE A 46 -8.46 1.19 -16.08
C ILE A 46 -6.98 1.30 -16.47
N ASN A 47 -6.13 1.86 -15.61
CA ASN A 47 -4.70 1.96 -15.87
C ASN A 47 -4.04 0.58 -15.84
N THR A 48 -3.07 0.39 -16.71
CA THR A 48 -2.24 -0.82 -16.78
C THR A 48 -0.80 -0.41 -17.09
N PRO A 49 0.19 -1.29 -16.90
CA PRO A 49 1.58 -0.98 -17.30
C PRO A 49 1.73 -0.60 -18.77
N GLY A 50 0.84 -1.09 -19.64
CA GLY A 50 0.83 -0.79 -21.08
C GLY A 50 0.08 0.49 -21.47
N SER A 51 -0.79 1.01 -20.58
CA SER A 51 -1.57 2.22 -20.87
C SER A 51 -2.09 2.84 -19.57
N TYR A 52 -1.63 4.02 -19.22
CA TYR A 52 -2.07 4.72 -18.03
C TYR A 52 -2.04 6.24 -18.20
N ARG A 53 -2.82 6.93 -17.37
CA ARG A 53 -2.95 8.38 -17.35
C ARG A 53 -3.07 8.85 -15.90
N ASP A 54 -2.65 10.08 -15.64
CA ASP A 54 -3.01 10.80 -14.43
C ASP A 54 -4.34 11.53 -14.67
N ASN A 55 -5.43 10.96 -14.17
CA ASN A 55 -6.76 11.56 -14.34
C ASN A 55 -6.99 12.78 -13.44
N SER A 56 -6.09 13.04 -12.49
CA SER A 56 -6.22 14.16 -11.54
C SER A 56 -5.66 15.48 -12.08
N LYS A 57 -4.92 15.44 -13.19
CA LYS A 57 -4.25 16.61 -13.77
C LYS A 57 -4.38 16.60 -15.28
N GLU A 58 -4.72 17.74 -15.87
CA GLU A 58 -4.39 18.02 -17.26
C GLU A 58 -2.86 18.10 -17.36
N SER A 59 -2.24 16.98 -17.60
CA SER A 59 -0.78 16.87 -17.67
C SER A 59 -0.37 16.70 -19.12
N ASP A 60 0.45 17.61 -19.61
CA ASP A 60 1.16 17.47 -20.90
C ASP A 60 2.29 16.43 -20.81
N PHE A 61 2.38 15.70 -19.70
CA PHE A 61 3.42 14.68 -19.52
C PHE A 61 3.16 13.52 -20.50
N PRO A 62 4.17 13.11 -21.27
CA PRO A 62 4.02 12.09 -22.31
C PRO A 62 4.07 10.67 -21.69
N PHE A 63 3.00 10.29 -20.97
CA PHE A 63 2.90 8.95 -20.34
C PHE A 63 3.05 7.80 -21.34
N ASP A 64 2.60 7.98 -22.57
CA ASP A 64 2.75 7.02 -23.68
C ASP A 64 4.19 6.62 -23.98
N LYS A 65 5.16 7.45 -23.62
CA LYS A 65 6.59 7.14 -23.72
C LYS A 65 7.11 6.25 -22.60
N TYR A 66 6.34 6.06 -21.54
CA TYR A 66 6.71 5.33 -20.33
C TYR A 66 5.75 4.17 -20.09
N THR A 67 5.51 3.36 -21.10
CA THR A 67 4.69 2.15 -21.04
C THR A 67 5.55 0.91 -21.17
N VAL A 68 4.97 -0.24 -20.80
CA VAL A 68 5.61 -1.54 -20.88
C VAL A 68 4.77 -2.47 -21.74
N ASP A 69 5.38 -3.16 -22.68
CA ASP A 69 4.67 -3.99 -23.67
C ASP A 69 4.22 -5.36 -23.12
N TYR A 70 4.77 -5.79 -21.98
CA TYR A 70 4.49 -7.10 -21.42
C TYR A 70 4.55 -7.08 -19.89
N TRP A 71 3.53 -7.66 -19.28
CA TRP A 71 3.45 -7.94 -17.85
C TRP A 71 2.53 -9.13 -17.62
N GLU A 72 2.61 -9.69 -16.42
CA GLU A 72 1.77 -10.81 -15.98
C GLU A 72 1.03 -10.42 -14.70
N SER A 73 -0.24 -10.84 -14.59
CA SER A 73 -1.01 -10.71 -13.36
C SER A 73 -0.86 -11.95 -12.51
N HIS A 74 -0.54 -11.75 -11.24
CA HIS A 74 -0.35 -12.83 -10.27
C HIS A 74 -1.12 -12.54 -9.00
N GLN A 75 -1.47 -13.63 -8.30
CA GLN A 75 -2.00 -13.60 -6.95
C GLN A 75 -1.18 -14.55 -6.08
N TYR A 76 -0.84 -14.12 -4.86
CA TYR A 76 -0.13 -14.94 -3.90
C TYR A 76 -0.60 -14.68 -2.48
N ALA A 77 -0.48 -15.70 -1.61
CA ALA A 77 -0.91 -15.64 -0.22
C ALA A 77 0.15 -14.97 0.67
N VAL A 78 -0.30 -14.33 1.73
CA VAL A 78 0.54 -13.84 2.82
C VAL A 78 0.55 -14.88 3.93
N GLY A 79 1.53 -15.78 3.90
CA GLY A 79 1.61 -16.89 4.86
C GLY A 79 0.25 -17.60 5.04
N ASP A 80 -0.12 -17.87 6.28
CA ASP A 80 -1.38 -18.54 6.66
C ASP A 80 -2.49 -17.53 7.07
N GLU A 81 -2.34 -16.25 6.75
CA GLU A 81 -3.26 -15.18 7.20
C GLU A 81 -4.61 -15.16 6.47
N GLY A 82 -4.76 -15.90 5.37
CA GLY A 82 -5.95 -15.84 4.53
C GLY A 82 -6.02 -14.58 3.66
N ILE A 83 -4.91 -13.83 3.58
CA ILE A 83 -4.76 -12.63 2.74
C ILE A 83 -4.12 -13.02 1.43
N ASN A 84 -4.72 -12.61 0.32
CA ASN A 84 -4.17 -12.75 -1.02
C ASN A 84 -3.80 -11.37 -1.57
N ILE A 85 -2.62 -11.28 -2.12
CA ILE A 85 -2.08 -10.07 -2.73
C ILE A 85 -2.19 -10.18 -4.24
N GLU A 86 -2.74 -9.15 -4.87
CA GLU A 86 -2.81 -8.99 -6.32
C GLU A 86 -1.62 -8.17 -6.82
N ALA A 87 -0.90 -8.69 -7.79
CA ALA A 87 0.34 -8.08 -8.28
C ALA A 87 0.46 -8.13 -9.80
N TRP A 88 1.27 -7.20 -10.33
CA TRP A 88 1.79 -7.23 -11.70
C TRP A 88 3.28 -7.48 -11.68
N TRP A 89 3.68 -8.57 -12.31
CA TRP A 89 5.06 -8.91 -12.58
C TRP A 89 5.46 -8.37 -13.96
N ILE A 90 6.48 -7.56 -14.01
CA ILE A 90 7.02 -6.93 -15.23
C ILE A 90 8.46 -7.40 -15.38
N PRO A 91 8.72 -8.55 -16.01
CA PRO A 91 10.07 -9.03 -16.29
C PRO A 91 10.71 -8.18 -17.40
N ILE A 92 12.04 -8.07 -17.36
CA ILE A 92 12.80 -7.34 -18.38
C ILE A 92 12.62 -7.92 -19.78
N SER A 93 12.24 -9.17 -19.87
CA SER A 93 11.95 -9.86 -21.13
C SER A 93 10.83 -10.89 -20.94
N LYS A 94 10.09 -11.17 -22.03
CA LYS A 94 9.06 -12.22 -22.07
C LYS A 94 9.58 -13.62 -21.78
N ASN A 95 10.90 -13.83 -21.87
CA ASN A 95 11.54 -15.11 -21.57
C ASN A 95 11.91 -15.26 -20.08
N GLY A 96 11.49 -14.34 -19.24
CA GLY A 96 11.71 -14.32 -17.79
C GLY A 96 12.62 -13.20 -17.32
N ALA A 97 12.88 -13.18 -16.03
CA ALA A 97 13.63 -12.13 -15.34
C ALA A 97 15.12 -12.09 -15.72
N GLY A 98 15.69 -13.22 -16.16
CA GLY A 98 17.12 -13.33 -16.40
C GLY A 98 17.94 -13.07 -15.14
N GLU A 99 19.09 -12.44 -15.30
CA GLU A 99 20.00 -12.04 -14.23
C GLU A 99 19.72 -10.60 -13.72
N ALA A 100 18.71 -9.91 -14.25
CA ALA A 100 18.42 -8.54 -13.88
C ALA A 100 17.87 -8.44 -12.44
N PRO A 101 18.25 -7.42 -11.66
CA PRO A 101 17.69 -7.22 -10.32
C PRO A 101 16.20 -6.86 -10.39
N VAL A 102 15.51 -7.08 -9.27
CA VAL A 102 14.08 -6.81 -9.13
C VAL A 102 13.87 -5.65 -8.16
N ILE A 103 12.95 -4.77 -8.48
CA ILE A 103 12.45 -3.75 -7.55
C ILE A 103 10.96 -4.02 -7.28
N ILE A 104 10.65 -4.28 -6.02
CA ILE A 104 9.27 -4.33 -5.51
C ILE A 104 8.79 -2.90 -5.31
N LEU A 105 7.57 -2.59 -5.77
CA LEU A 105 6.99 -1.25 -5.74
C LEU A 105 5.76 -1.23 -4.84
N ALA A 106 5.87 -0.55 -3.68
CA ALA A 106 4.79 -0.36 -2.72
C ALA A 106 4.16 1.02 -2.88
N HIS A 107 2.85 1.06 -3.18
CA HIS A 107 2.09 2.29 -3.40
C HIS A 107 1.82 3.09 -2.12
N GLY A 108 1.35 4.33 -2.26
CA GLY A 108 1.03 5.23 -1.16
C GLY A 108 -0.32 4.95 -0.49
N LEU A 109 -0.66 5.83 0.44
CA LEU A 109 -1.92 5.83 1.17
C LEU A 109 -3.11 5.98 0.21
N ARG A 110 -4.12 5.10 0.32
CA ARG A 110 -5.33 5.11 -0.52
C ARG A 110 -5.04 5.10 -2.02
N SER A 111 -3.94 4.50 -2.40
CA SER A 111 -3.50 4.27 -3.76
C SER A 111 -3.56 2.77 -4.07
N SER A 112 -3.13 2.39 -5.24
CA SER A 112 -3.06 1.00 -5.71
C SER A 112 -1.98 0.84 -6.78
N LYS A 113 -1.74 -0.39 -7.24
CA LYS A 113 -0.85 -0.66 -8.38
C LYS A 113 -1.32 0.01 -9.69
N TYR A 114 -2.56 0.49 -9.74
CA TYR A 114 -3.14 1.20 -10.89
C TYR A 114 -2.82 2.69 -10.92
N ASP A 115 -2.20 3.23 -9.87
CA ASP A 115 -1.88 4.65 -9.77
C ASP A 115 -0.78 5.03 -10.80
N SER A 116 -1.00 6.15 -11.48
CA SER A 116 -0.08 6.64 -12.52
C SER A 116 1.33 6.88 -12.00
N ASP A 117 1.49 7.32 -10.74
CA ASP A 117 2.79 7.62 -10.16
C ASP A 117 3.63 6.33 -10.00
N ILE A 118 3.02 5.26 -9.49
CA ILE A 118 3.75 3.99 -9.31
C ILE A 118 4.01 3.29 -10.65
N LEU A 119 3.08 3.39 -11.60
CA LEU A 119 3.24 2.87 -12.96
C LEU A 119 4.37 3.58 -13.70
N LEU A 120 4.49 4.90 -13.55
CA LEU A 120 5.58 5.67 -14.13
C LEU A 120 6.94 5.23 -13.57
N VAL A 121 7.03 5.06 -12.25
CA VAL A 121 8.25 4.55 -11.62
C VAL A 121 8.61 3.17 -12.14
N ALA A 122 7.63 2.26 -12.25
CA ALA A 122 7.83 0.93 -12.80
C ALA A 122 8.39 0.97 -14.23
N ALA A 123 7.80 1.79 -15.10
CA ALA A 123 8.24 1.93 -16.48
C ALA A 123 9.65 2.54 -16.60
N ILE A 124 9.99 3.51 -15.74
CA ILE A 124 11.34 4.10 -15.69
C ILE A 124 12.36 3.04 -15.28
N LEU A 125 12.08 2.27 -14.23
CA LEU A 125 12.96 1.21 -13.75
C LEU A 125 13.09 0.09 -14.79
N HIS A 126 12.00 -0.31 -15.44
CA HIS A 126 12.01 -1.30 -16.49
C HIS A 126 12.91 -0.85 -17.67
N LYS A 127 12.80 0.41 -18.10
CA LYS A 127 13.71 0.98 -19.12
C LYS A 127 15.17 1.05 -18.67
N ALA A 128 15.41 1.16 -17.36
CA ALA A 128 16.75 1.13 -16.78
C ALA A 128 17.31 -0.29 -16.61
N GLY A 129 16.56 -1.33 -17.00
CA GLY A 129 17.02 -2.73 -16.97
C GLY A 129 16.68 -3.48 -15.69
N PHE A 130 15.71 -3.02 -14.90
CA PHE A 130 15.19 -3.73 -13.74
C PHE A 130 13.93 -4.51 -14.08
N ASN A 131 13.77 -5.69 -13.49
CA ASN A 131 12.46 -6.29 -13.34
C ASN A 131 11.69 -5.52 -12.28
N THR A 132 10.36 -5.44 -12.37
CA THR A 132 9.54 -4.77 -11.35
C THR A 132 8.36 -5.63 -10.94
N LEU A 133 8.00 -5.57 -9.65
CA LEU A 133 6.78 -6.16 -9.10
C LEU A 133 5.97 -5.06 -8.44
N LEU A 134 4.81 -4.74 -9.03
CA LEU A 134 3.83 -3.84 -8.44
C LEU A 134 2.76 -4.67 -7.78
N PHE A 135 2.35 -4.32 -6.56
CA PHE A 135 1.30 -5.05 -5.86
C PHE A 135 0.35 -4.09 -5.15
N ASP A 136 -0.88 -4.52 -4.96
CA ASP A 136 -1.82 -3.85 -4.07
C ASP A 136 -1.57 -4.35 -2.64
N GLN A 137 -1.29 -3.46 -1.70
CA GLN A 137 -1.20 -3.82 -0.29
C GLN A 137 -2.58 -4.28 0.20
N ARG A 138 -2.65 -5.10 1.28
CA ARG A 138 -3.93 -5.48 1.90
C ARG A 138 -4.84 -4.28 2.12
N ASP A 139 -6.12 -4.46 2.09
CA ASP A 139 -7.14 -3.41 2.21
C ASP A 139 -7.12 -2.35 1.09
N HIS A 140 -6.31 -2.55 0.03
CA HIS A 140 -6.23 -1.65 -1.12
C HIS A 140 -6.40 -2.39 -2.44
N GLY A 141 -6.81 -1.65 -3.47
CA GLY A 141 -6.94 -2.14 -4.84
C GLY A 141 -7.73 -3.44 -4.93
N MET A 142 -7.14 -4.46 -5.56
CA MET A 142 -7.76 -5.78 -5.77
C MET A 142 -7.29 -6.84 -4.78
N SER A 143 -6.39 -6.50 -3.85
CA SER A 143 -5.96 -7.41 -2.79
C SER A 143 -7.04 -7.65 -1.75
N SER A 144 -6.86 -8.71 -0.94
CA SER A 144 -7.81 -9.07 0.11
C SER A 144 -8.04 -7.95 1.11
N ILE A 145 -9.27 -7.83 1.58
CA ILE A 145 -9.66 -6.95 2.67
C ILE A 145 -9.47 -7.71 3.98
N GLU A 146 -8.66 -7.16 4.89
CA GLU A 146 -8.48 -7.68 6.25
C GLU A 146 -9.49 -7.04 7.22
N ASP A 147 -9.44 -5.72 7.36
CA ASP A 147 -10.35 -4.98 8.23
C ASP A 147 -10.79 -3.61 7.65
N GLY A 148 -10.38 -3.31 6.42
CA GLY A 148 -10.67 -2.05 5.73
C GLY A 148 -9.94 -0.85 6.31
N ARG A 149 -8.83 -1.08 7.03
CA ARG A 149 -8.07 -0.04 7.73
C ARG A 149 -6.60 -0.03 7.37
N ILE A 150 -6.08 1.17 7.30
CA ILE A 150 -4.67 1.45 7.07
C ILE A 150 -3.93 1.42 8.40
N SER A 151 -2.77 0.77 8.44
CA SER A 151 -1.90 0.70 9.62
C SER A 151 -0.57 1.42 9.45
N ILE A 152 -0.39 2.13 8.32
CA ILE A 152 0.84 2.88 7.97
C ILE A 152 2.08 1.97 8.01
N GLY A 153 1.96 0.78 7.44
CA GLY A 153 3.05 -0.20 7.30
C GLY A 153 3.12 -1.25 8.41
N THR A 154 2.45 -1.08 9.55
CA THR A 154 2.56 -2.03 10.67
C THR A 154 1.85 -3.37 10.47
N LYS A 155 0.96 -3.47 9.48
CA LYS A 155 0.38 -4.71 8.95
C LYS A 155 0.91 -5.00 7.55
N GLU A 156 0.95 -3.97 6.72
CA GLU A 156 1.26 -4.04 5.29
C GLU A 156 2.70 -4.50 5.00
N TYR A 157 3.63 -4.41 5.97
CA TYR A 157 5.00 -4.92 5.77
C TYR A 157 5.03 -6.42 5.44
N ARG A 158 4.06 -7.21 5.94
CA ARG A 158 3.96 -8.64 5.66
C ARG A 158 3.63 -8.92 4.19
N ASP A 159 2.96 -7.97 3.52
CA ASP A 159 2.65 -8.07 2.10
C ASP A 159 3.93 -7.90 1.26
N VAL A 160 4.86 -7.06 1.73
CA VAL A 160 6.19 -6.91 1.14
C VAL A 160 7.00 -8.18 1.33
N ILE A 161 7.01 -8.76 2.53
CA ILE A 161 7.71 -10.04 2.80
C ILE A 161 7.14 -11.14 1.91
N ALA A 162 5.81 -11.27 1.81
CA ALA A 162 5.18 -12.25 0.92
C ALA A 162 5.55 -12.02 -0.57
N SER A 163 5.74 -10.75 -0.98
CA SER A 163 6.23 -10.41 -2.32
C SER A 163 7.66 -10.89 -2.56
N VAL A 164 8.54 -10.74 -1.55
CA VAL A 164 9.91 -11.28 -1.60
C VAL A 164 9.87 -12.81 -1.69
N ASP A 165 9.09 -13.47 -0.83
CA ASP A 165 8.94 -14.92 -0.82
C ASP A 165 8.44 -15.45 -2.17
N TRP A 166 7.46 -14.78 -2.77
CA TRP A 166 6.95 -15.14 -4.08
C TRP A 166 8.03 -15.02 -5.16
N LEU A 167 8.82 -13.94 -5.16
CA LEU A 167 9.92 -13.74 -6.10
C LEU A 167 11.00 -14.82 -5.95
N VAL A 168 11.37 -15.15 -4.74
CA VAL A 168 12.40 -16.16 -4.45
C VAL A 168 11.92 -17.57 -4.81
N ASN A 169 10.74 -17.95 -4.30
CA ASN A 169 10.29 -19.34 -4.37
C ASN A 169 9.63 -19.71 -5.71
N ILE A 170 8.95 -18.75 -6.36
CA ILE A 170 8.20 -18.99 -7.59
C ILE A 170 8.94 -18.48 -8.81
N GLN A 171 9.53 -17.29 -8.74
CA GLN A 171 10.29 -16.71 -9.87
C GLN A 171 11.78 -17.08 -9.84
N SER A 172 12.24 -17.78 -8.78
CA SER A 172 13.64 -18.20 -8.61
C SER A 172 14.63 -17.02 -8.63
N ILE A 173 14.21 -15.87 -8.11
CA ILE A 173 15.06 -14.69 -8.00
C ILE A 173 15.99 -14.82 -6.79
N ASN A 174 17.27 -14.49 -6.95
CA ASN A 174 18.20 -14.38 -5.83
C ASN A 174 17.79 -13.21 -4.91
N SER A 175 17.57 -13.50 -3.63
CA SER A 175 17.15 -12.50 -2.63
C SER A 175 18.09 -11.30 -2.53
N GLU A 176 19.40 -11.48 -2.74
CA GLU A 176 20.40 -10.41 -2.76
C GLU A 176 20.23 -9.41 -3.93
N ARG A 177 19.34 -9.74 -4.88
CA ARG A 177 19.05 -8.92 -6.07
C ARG A 177 17.65 -8.30 -6.01
N ILE A 178 17.00 -8.31 -4.86
CA ILE A 178 15.69 -7.73 -4.64
C ILE A 178 15.86 -6.41 -3.88
N GLY A 179 15.38 -5.33 -4.46
CA GLY A 179 15.24 -4.03 -3.82
C GLY A 179 13.77 -3.67 -3.63
N ILE A 180 13.50 -2.72 -2.74
CA ILE A 180 12.15 -2.24 -2.48
C ILE A 180 12.11 -0.73 -2.69
N TYR A 181 11.12 -0.25 -3.41
CA TYR A 181 10.79 1.15 -3.57
C TYR A 181 9.39 1.41 -3.01
N GLY A 182 9.23 2.45 -2.22
CA GLY A 182 7.94 2.82 -1.66
C GLY A 182 7.60 4.29 -1.85
N LEU A 183 6.35 4.57 -2.19
CA LEU A 183 5.79 5.91 -2.22
C LEU A 183 5.05 6.20 -0.91
N SER A 184 5.36 7.31 -0.22
CA SER A 184 4.65 7.76 0.99
C SER A 184 4.49 6.64 2.02
N MET A 185 3.26 6.17 2.30
CA MET A 185 2.99 5.03 3.17
C MET A 185 3.81 3.79 2.76
N GLY A 186 3.91 3.50 1.47
CA GLY A 186 4.70 2.39 0.96
C GLY A 186 6.18 2.46 1.34
N ALA A 187 6.75 3.68 1.49
CA ALA A 187 8.12 3.84 1.97
C ALA A 187 8.26 3.43 3.45
N GLY A 188 7.26 3.78 4.28
CA GLY A 188 7.19 3.30 5.67
C GLY A 188 7.06 1.78 5.74
N THR A 189 6.17 1.20 4.92
CA THR A 189 5.98 -0.25 4.78
C THR A 189 7.29 -0.95 4.39
N ALA A 190 7.99 -0.42 3.39
CA ALA A 190 9.29 -0.95 2.94
C ALA A 190 10.35 -0.89 4.04
N ALA A 191 10.43 0.22 4.78
CA ALA A 191 11.40 0.39 5.86
C ALA A 191 11.14 -0.58 7.02
N ILE A 192 9.87 -0.84 7.36
CA ILE A 192 9.51 -1.82 8.40
C ILE A 192 9.85 -3.23 7.92
N ALA A 193 9.48 -3.60 6.70
CA ALA A 193 9.79 -4.92 6.14
C ALA A 193 11.30 -5.21 6.17
N PHE A 194 12.12 -4.23 5.78
CA PHE A 194 13.58 -4.36 5.81
C PHE A 194 14.17 -4.49 7.24
N GLY A 195 13.48 -3.99 8.24
CA GLY A 195 13.95 -4.00 9.64
C GLY A 195 13.54 -5.21 10.45
N VAL A 196 12.64 -6.07 9.94
CA VAL A 196 12.11 -7.25 10.64
C VAL A 196 12.57 -8.58 10.01
N ASP A 197 13.27 -8.52 8.88
CA ASP A 197 13.81 -9.66 8.14
C ASP A 197 15.21 -10.08 8.66
#